data_a19700fd3aaf85144ff8f05734480147
#
_entry.id   a19700fd3aaf85144ff8f05734480147
#
_cell.length_a   1.000
_cell.length_b   1.000
_cell.length_c   1.000
_cell.angle_alpha   90.00
_cell.angle_beta   90.00
_cell.angle_gamma   90.00
#
_symmetry.space_group_name_H-M   'P 1'
#
loop_
_entity.id
_entity.type
_entity.pdbx_description
1 polymer ?
#
loop_
_entity_poly.entity_id
_entity_poly.type
_entity_poly.pdbx_seq_one_letter_code
_entity_poly.pdbx_strand_id
1 'polypeptide(L)'
;MWKKIILSLLIIISGVAGFFVAKAQVTFNNTLNHVNRDYDTALKNVDLSGIKVNSDDDIVNILVVGNDYRKEKGYDASGLTDTMIIATMDMKHGMLKLTTLMRDMVVDIPGHDPNKLNSPNSFGGIELLYKTIAQNFNIELDGYVEIGFEAFEKIVNSVGGVEVELTESEANYLNTTNYISKKKYRHVKVGKQTLNGNQALGYCRIRKGGTFTVTGLTDDYGRTWRQRAVITAVFDRVKTLPATKWLEIANKVLDGYVTTDLSNEKILEYIADVVRMGTTKVYQLQIPVNGYYRASASGEYSCGSSIVMTDGVNSTRDSSANAEALNKFIFDYNGKKAFKYGTFTAQQ
;
A
#
# COMPACT_ATOMS: atom_id res chain seq x y z
N MET A 1 41.35 27.62 30.10
CA MET A 1 41.84 26.90 28.89
C MET A 1 40.88 25.77 28.48
N TRP A 2 40.54 24.84 29.34
CA TRP A 2 39.65 23.71 29.05
C TRP A 2 38.28 24.09 28.50
N LYS A 3 37.59 25.11 29.03
CA LYS A 3 36.28 25.55 28.52
C LYS A 3 36.33 26.01 27.06
N LYS A 4 37.40 26.64 26.62
CA LYS A 4 37.58 27.06 25.21
C LYS A 4 37.83 25.84 24.29
N ILE A 5 38.60 24.84 24.79
CA ILE A 5 38.83 23.59 24.03
C ILE A 5 37.54 22.81 23.87
N ILE A 6 36.74 22.67 24.92
CA ILE A 6 35.43 21.99 24.87
C ILE A 6 34.47 22.72 23.91
N LEU A 7 34.41 24.06 23.95
CA LEU A 7 33.56 24.83 23.05
C LEU A 7 34.02 24.70 21.60
N SER A 8 35.32 24.71 21.33
CA SER A 8 35.85 24.47 19.97
C SER A 8 35.54 23.06 19.47
N LEU A 9 35.65 22.04 20.33
CA LEU A 9 35.27 20.66 20.01
C LEU A 9 33.77 20.53 19.70
N LEU A 10 32.91 21.15 20.46
CA LEU A 10 31.47 21.17 20.22
C LEU A 10 31.12 21.87 18.90
N ILE A 11 31.79 22.97 18.55
CA ILE A 11 31.60 23.66 17.28
C ILE A 11 32.05 22.77 16.10
N ILE A 12 33.19 22.08 16.22
CA ILE A 12 33.67 21.16 15.20
C ILE A 12 32.73 19.98 15.06
N ILE A 13 32.28 19.38 16.16
CA ILE A 13 31.32 18.25 16.13
C ILE A 13 30.00 18.68 15.50
N SER A 14 29.48 19.86 15.86
CA SER A 14 28.24 20.37 15.27
C SER A 14 28.40 20.72 13.78
N GLY A 15 29.55 21.28 13.39
CA GLY A 15 29.87 21.53 11.97
C GLY A 15 29.99 20.24 11.15
N VAL A 16 30.66 19.23 11.68
CA VAL A 16 30.79 17.91 11.05
C VAL A 16 29.42 17.23 10.98
N ALA A 17 28.65 17.23 12.05
CA ALA A 17 27.29 16.70 12.07
C ALA A 17 26.39 17.44 11.07
N GLY A 18 26.43 18.77 11.04
CA GLY A 18 25.69 19.59 10.06
C GLY A 18 26.09 19.30 8.62
N PHE A 19 27.40 19.09 8.36
CA PHE A 19 27.87 18.69 7.01
C PHE A 19 27.34 17.33 6.59
N PHE A 20 27.35 16.33 7.48
CA PHE A 20 26.80 14.99 7.17
C PHE A 20 25.29 15.04 6.96
N VAL A 21 24.56 15.82 7.76
CA VAL A 21 23.11 16.02 7.58
C VAL A 21 22.83 16.71 6.24
N ALA A 22 23.54 17.79 5.91
CA ALA A 22 23.37 18.49 4.63
C ALA A 22 23.72 17.58 3.44
N LYS A 23 24.82 16.83 3.54
CA LYS A 23 25.21 15.87 2.50
C LYS A 23 24.18 14.76 2.34
N ALA A 24 23.64 14.23 3.43
CA ALA A 24 22.57 13.24 3.40
C ALA A 24 21.31 13.81 2.74
N GLN A 25 20.93 15.04 3.08
CA GLN A 25 19.77 15.72 2.51
C GLN A 25 19.93 15.98 1.00
N VAL A 26 21.09 16.46 0.55
CA VAL A 26 21.40 16.65 -0.88
C VAL A 26 21.36 15.32 -1.62
N THR A 27 21.97 14.28 -1.08
CA THR A 27 21.98 12.94 -1.69
C THR A 27 20.57 12.39 -1.77
N PHE A 28 19.75 12.57 -0.73
CA PHE A 28 18.36 12.11 -0.68
C PHE A 28 17.48 12.87 -1.68
N ASN A 29 17.62 14.20 -1.75
CA ASN A 29 16.89 14.99 -2.75
C ASN A 29 17.27 14.60 -4.19
N ASN A 30 18.55 14.37 -4.46
CA ASN A 30 18.97 13.88 -5.76
C ASN A 30 18.35 12.51 -6.09
N THR A 31 18.23 11.64 -5.11
CA THR A 31 17.54 10.35 -5.23
C THR A 31 16.06 10.52 -5.54
N LEU A 32 15.38 11.37 -4.79
CA LEU A 32 13.96 11.63 -4.99
C LEU A 32 13.65 12.29 -6.34
N ASN A 33 14.63 13.00 -6.96
CA ASN A 33 14.48 13.59 -8.30
C ASN A 33 14.34 12.52 -9.41
N HIS A 34 14.65 11.27 -9.14
CA HIS A 34 14.43 10.15 -10.08
C HIS A 34 13.01 9.55 -10.01
N VAL A 35 12.18 9.98 -9.08
CA VAL A 35 10.77 9.56 -9.00
C VAL A 35 9.98 10.25 -10.11
N ASN A 36 9.13 9.52 -10.80
CA ASN A 36 8.19 10.13 -11.74
C ASN A 36 7.18 10.97 -10.95
N ARG A 37 7.17 12.27 -11.21
CA ARG A 37 6.20 13.19 -10.59
C ARG A 37 5.07 13.47 -11.54
N ASP A 38 3.87 13.21 -11.08
CA ASP A 38 2.66 13.58 -11.78
C ASP A 38 1.92 14.65 -10.97
N TYR A 39 2.40 15.89 -11.07
CA TYR A 39 1.78 17.03 -10.39
C TYR A 39 0.49 17.49 -11.05
N ASP A 40 0.28 17.15 -12.33
CA ASP A 40 -0.94 17.53 -13.05
C ASP A 40 -2.14 16.73 -12.51
N THR A 41 -1.91 15.47 -12.11
CA THR A 41 -2.92 14.60 -11.48
C THR A 41 -2.82 14.56 -9.95
N ALA A 42 -2.29 15.62 -9.31
CA ALA A 42 -2.18 15.67 -7.85
C ALA A 42 -3.55 15.60 -7.19
N LEU A 43 -3.73 14.64 -6.27
CA LEU A 43 -5.03 14.37 -5.63
C LEU A 43 -5.60 15.60 -4.90
N LYS A 44 -4.73 16.46 -4.36
CA LYS A 44 -5.13 17.73 -3.73
C LYS A 44 -5.86 18.71 -4.68
N ASN A 45 -5.70 18.56 -6.00
CA ASN A 45 -6.33 19.40 -7.01
C ASN A 45 -7.67 18.81 -7.49
N VAL A 46 -8.00 17.59 -7.08
CA VAL A 46 -9.22 16.91 -7.49
C VAL A 46 -10.44 17.60 -6.85
N ASP A 47 -11.36 18.05 -7.67
CA ASP A 47 -12.58 18.66 -7.21
C ASP A 47 -13.50 17.61 -6.56
N LEU A 48 -13.65 17.70 -5.23
CA LEU A 48 -14.53 16.89 -4.41
C LEU A 48 -15.81 17.65 -3.99
N SER A 49 -16.12 18.78 -4.64
CA SER A 49 -17.32 19.55 -4.32
C SER A 49 -18.58 18.69 -4.38
N GLY A 50 -19.38 18.74 -3.34
CA GLY A 50 -20.58 17.89 -3.19
C GLY A 50 -20.32 16.49 -2.66
N ILE A 51 -19.08 16.08 -2.45
CA ILE A 51 -18.72 14.81 -1.80
C ILE A 51 -18.33 15.09 -0.35
N LYS A 52 -19.01 14.45 0.59
CA LYS A 52 -18.64 14.55 2.01
C LYS A 52 -17.44 13.63 2.27
N VAL A 53 -16.32 14.19 2.69
CA VAL A 53 -15.13 13.45 3.11
C VAL A 53 -14.76 13.77 4.56
N ASN A 54 -14.12 12.82 5.23
CA ASN A 54 -13.53 12.99 6.54
C ASN A 54 -12.01 13.07 6.38
N SER A 55 -11.40 14.00 7.10
CA SER A 55 -9.95 14.18 7.22
C SER A 55 -9.58 14.60 8.65
N ASP A 56 -8.31 14.49 9.01
CA ASP A 56 -7.74 14.92 10.29
C ASP A 56 -6.28 15.29 10.03
N ASP A 57 -5.85 16.48 10.45
CA ASP A 57 -4.52 17.02 10.19
C ASP A 57 -3.37 16.14 10.75
N ASP A 58 -3.66 15.34 11.78
CA ASP A 58 -2.71 14.40 12.40
C ASP A 58 -2.78 12.98 11.77
N ILE A 59 -3.55 12.79 10.72
CA ILE A 59 -3.74 11.49 10.05
C ILE A 59 -3.57 11.63 8.53
N VAL A 60 -2.52 11.02 8.01
CA VAL A 60 -2.19 11.07 6.58
C VAL A 60 -2.58 9.76 5.89
N ASN A 61 -3.33 9.84 4.80
CA ASN A 61 -3.84 8.71 4.02
C ASN A 61 -3.25 8.70 2.60
N ILE A 62 -2.35 7.79 2.32
CA ILE A 62 -1.73 7.64 1.00
C ILE A 62 -2.32 6.43 0.28
N LEU A 63 -2.83 6.65 -0.93
CA LEU A 63 -3.30 5.57 -1.80
C LEU A 63 -2.12 4.89 -2.48
N VAL A 64 -1.88 3.64 -2.14
CA VAL A 64 -0.89 2.79 -2.80
C VAL A 64 -1.60 1.96 -3.87
N VAL A 65 -1.21 2.17 -5.12
CA VAL A 65 -1.78 1.51 -6.29
C VAL A 65 -0.75 0.56 -6.90
N GLY A 66 -1.13 -0.70 -7.06
CA GLY A 66 -0.32 -1.69 -7.78
C GLY A 66 -0.84 -1.87 -9.20
N ASN A 67 0.01 -1.66 -10.18
CA ASN A 67 -0.34 -1.75 -11.59
C ASN A 67 0.50 -2.82 -12.32
N ASP A 68 -0.10 -3.56 -13.27
CA ASP A 68 0.62 -4.50 -14.16
C ASP A 68 1.31 -3.75 -15.32
N TYR A 69 1.87 -2.59 -15.04
CA TYR A 69 2.59 -1.83 -16.05
C TYR A 69 3.90 -2.55 -16.42
N ARG A 70 4.01 -2.92 -17.69
CA ARG A 70 5.23 -3.46 -18.30
C ARG A 70 5.71 -2.49 -19.38
N LYS A 71 6.78 -1.79 -19.09
CA LYS A 71 7.41 -0.81 -19.99
C LYS A 71 7.66 -1.36 -21.42
N GLU A 72 7.85 -2.69 -21.55
CA GLU A 72 8.14 -3.39 -22.81
C GLU A 72 6.92 -3.55 -23.73
N LYS A 73 5.68 -3.32 -23.26
CA LYS A 73 4.45 -3.60 -24.01
C LYS A 73 3.67 -2.39 -24.48
N GLY A 74 4.14 -1.16 -24.23
CA GLY A 74 3.44 0.05 -24.65
C GLY A 74 2.03 0.19 -24.08
N TYR A 75 1.75 -0.46 -22.95
CA TYR A 75 0.47 -0.32 -22.27
C TYR A 75 0.38 1.07 -21.65
N ASP A 76 -0.67 1.77 -21.97
CA ASP A 76 -1.05 3.04 -21.39
C ASP A 76 -1.14 2.92 -19.86
N ALA A 77 -0.70 3.96 -19.14
CA ALA A 77 -0.73 4.02 -17.65
C ALA A 77 -2.16 3.91 -17.06
N SER A 78 -3.20 3.95 -17.90
CA SER A 78 -4.61 3.82 -17.57
C SER A 78 -5.11 2.37 -17.44
N GLY A 79 -4.24 1.40 -17.10
CA GLY A 79 -4.64 0.00 -16.90
C GLY A 79 -5.52 -0.22 -15.67
N LEU A 80 -6.18 -1.40 -15.62
CA LEU A 80 -6.90 -1.84 -14.42
C LEU A 80 -5.95 -1.95 -13.23
N THR A 81 -6.34 -1.38 -12.09
CA THR A 81 -5.58 -1.46 -10.84
C THR A 81 -5.86 -2.78 -10.12
N ASP A 82 -4.84 -3.60 -9.95
CA ASP A 82 -4.98 -4.91 -9.29
C ASP A 82 -4.84 -4.86 -7.76
N THR A 83 -4.24 -3.79 -7.25
CA THR A 83 -4.02 -3.57 -5.82
C THR A 83 -4.35 -2.13 -5.48
N MET A 84 -5.18 -1.93 -4.47
CA MET A 84 -5.50 -0.62 -3.90
C MET A 84 -5.43 -0.74 -2.38
N ILE A 85 -4.47 -0.04 -1.77
CA ILE A 85 -4.24 -0.05 -0.33
C ILE A 85 -4.14 1.39 0.15
N ILE A 86 -4.92 1.76 1.14
CA ILE A 86 -4.74 3.02 1.87
C ILE A 86 -3.72 2.76 2.98
N ALA A 87 -2.56 3.40 2.87
CA ALA A 87 -1.55 3.42 3.90
C ALA A 87 -1.76 4.66 4.77
N THR A 88 -2.16 4.44 6.02
CA THR A 88 -2.46 5.51 6.96
C THR A 88 -1.34 5.67 7.99
N MET A 89 -0.80 6.89 8.10
CA MET A 89 0.05 7.32 9.19
C MET A 89 -0.82 8.08 10.19
N ASP A 90 -1.14 7.43 11.30
CA ASP A 90 -1.95 7.99 12.38
C ASP A 90 -1.02 8.51 13.48
N MET A 91 -0.61 9.76 13.36
CA MET A 91 0.28 10.43 14.31
C MET A 91 -0.44 10.69 15.64
N LYS A 92 -1.76 10.89 15.60
CA LYS A 92 -2.62 11.10 16.77
C LYS A 92 -2.59 9.92 17.74
N HIS A 93 -2.54 8.69 17.23
CA HIS A 93 -2.51 7.48 18.03
C HIS A 93 -1.17 6.73 17.97
N GLY A 94 -0.20 7.24 17.19
CA GLY A 94 1.12 6.61 17.01
C GLY A 94 1.05 5.26 16.28
N MET A 95 0.23 5.16 15.24
CA MET A 95 -0.07 3.90 14.57
C MET A 95 0.15 3.96 13.06
N LEU A 96 0.60 2.84 12.49
CA LEU A 96 0.53 2.60 11.06
C LEU A 96 -0.63 1.66 10.75
N LYS A 97 -1.43 2.00 9.73
CA LYS A 97 -2.59 1.21 9.34
C LYS A 97 -2.56 0.94 7.83
N LEU A 98 -2.94 -0.26 7.42
CA LEU A 98 -3.09 -0.64 6.01
C LEU A 98 -4.52 -1.09 5.77
N THR A 99 -5.23 -0.41 4.89
CA THR A 99 -6.57 -0.84 4.47
C THR A 99 -6.56 -1.26 3.02
N THR A 100 -6.82 -2.54 2.76
CA THR A 100 -7.02 -3.02 1.38
C THR A 100 -8.44 -2.77 0.94
N LEU A 101 -8.61 -2.11 -0.21
CA LEU A 101 -9.87 -2.03 -0.93
C LEU A 101 -9.90 -3.12 -1.99
N MET A 102 -10.87 -4.05 -1.90
CA MET A 102 -10.94 -5.14 -2.88
C MET A 102 -11.39 -4.61 -4.24
N ARG A 103 -10.64 -4.94 -5.27
CA ARG A 103 -10.81 -4.41 -6.63
C ARG A 103 -12.15 -4.77 -7.28
N ASP A 104 -12.73 -5.94 -6.89
CA ASP A 104 -13.95 -6.49 -7.49
C ASP A 104 -15.24 -5.98 -6.81
N MET A 105 -15.15 -5.02 -5.88
CA MET A 105 -16.31 -4.34 -5.28
C MET A 105 -17.03 -3.48 -6.31
N VAL A 106 -18.35 -3.62 -6.40
CA VAL A 106 -19.20 -2.70 -7.18
C VAL A 106 -19.39 -1.40 -6.43
N VAL A 107 -19.02 -0.30 -7.06
CA VAL A 107 -19.05 1.05 -6.54
C VAL A 107 -19.75 2.01 -7.49
N ASP A 108 -20.23 3.14 -6.98
CA ASP A 108 -20.74 4.25 -7.79
C ASP A 108 -19.55 5.06 -8.31
N ILE A 109 -19.45 5.20 -9.63
CA ILE A 109 -18.37 5.91 -10.30
C ILE A 109 -18.91 7.23 -10.84
N PRO A 110 -18.36 8.40 -10.44
CA PRO A 110 -18.80 9.68 -10.95
C PRO A 110 -18.84 9.74 -12.48
N GLY A 111 -20.03 10.05 -13.04
CA GLY A 111 -20.22 10.15 -14.49
C GLY A 111 -20.30 8.81 -15.26
N HIS A 112 -20.33 7.68 -14.57
CA HIS A 112 -20.39 6.35 -15.17
C HIS A 112 -21.41 5.47 -14.46
N ASP A 113 -21.82 4.38 -15.12
CA ASP A 113 -22.60 3.33 -14.49
C ASP A 113 -21.78 2.62 -13.38
N PRO A 114 -22.43 2.08 -12.34
CA PRO A 114 -21.77 1.30 -11.31
C PRO A 114 -20.92 0.17 -11.89
N ASN A 115 -19.68 0.09 -11.44
CA ASN A 115 -18.71 -0.88 -11.92
C ASN A 115 -17.75 -1.31 -10.81
N LYS A 116 -16.84 -2.25 -11.09
CA LYS A 116 -15.79 -2.66 -10.16
C LYS A 116 -14.86 -1.50 -9.82
N LEU A 117 -14.41 -1.44 -8.58
CA LEU A 117 -13.51 -0.40 -8.08
C LEU A 117 -12.18 -0.28 -8.85
N ASN A 118 -11.74 -1.31 -9.56
CA ASN A 118 -10.55 -1.23 -10.40
C ASN A 118 -10.79 -0.55 -11.77
N SER A 119 -12.04 -0.30 -12.16
CA SER A 119 -12.38 0.28 -13.47
C SER A 119 -12.17 1.80 -13.56
N PRO A 120 -12.43 2.61 -12.51
CA PRO A 120 -12.26 4.06 -12.57
C PRO A 120 -10.90 4.52 -13.12
N ASN A 121 -9.82 3.82 -12.74
CA ASN A 121 -8.49 4.17 -13.20
C ASN A 121 -8.34 4.04 -14.73
N SER A 122 -9.01 3.07 -15.35
CA SER A 122 -9.00 2.92 -16.81
C SER A 122 -9.96 3.88 -17.52
N PHE A 123 -10.94 4.46 -16.83
CA PHE A 123 -11.91 5.40 -17.40
C PHE A 123 -11.43 6.85 -17.34
N GLY A 124 -10.78 7.25 -16.24
CA GLY A 124 -10.39 8.63 -15.98
C GLY A 124 -9.17 8.76 -15.06
N GLY A 125 -8.28 7.76 -15.06
CA GLY A 125 -7.03 7.81 -14.31
C GLY A 125 -7.20 7.84 -12.80
N ILE A 126 -6.11 8.19 -12.13
CA ILE A 126 -6.04 8.23 -10.66
C ILE A 126 -7.04 9.23 -10.05
N GLU A 127 -7.35 10.31 -10.74
CA GLU A 127 -8.32 11.32 -10.28
C GLU A 127 -9.73 10.74 -10.16
N LEU A 128 -10.18 9.98 -11.18
CA LEU A 128 -11.49 9.36 -11.13
C LEU A 128 -11.53 8.23 -10.10
N LEU A 129 -10.43 7.48 -9.93
CA LEU A 129 -10.32 6.49 -8.86
C LEU A 129 -10.45 7.15 -7.50
N TYR A 130 -9.77 8.28 -7.27
CA TYR A 130 -9.89 9.03 -6.01
C TYR A 130 -11.31 9.54 -5.76
N LYS A 131 -11.93 10.21 -6.75
CA LYS A 131 -13.34 10.65 -6.63
C LYS A 131 -14.27 9.49 -6.27
N THR A 132 -14.05 8.34 -6.90
CA THR A 132 -14.81 7.11 -6.63
C THR A 132 -14.61 6.63 -5.20
N ILE A 133 -13.37 6.61 -4.70
CA ILE A 133 -13.07 6.24 -3.30
C ILE A 133 -13.70 7.24 -2.33
N ALA A 134 -13.52 8.53 -2.57
CA ALA A 134 -14.09 9.59 -1.75
C ALA A 134 -15.63 9.50 -1.66
N GLN A 135 -16.29 9.29 -2.79
CA GLN A 135 -17.75 9.19 -2.86
C GLN A 135 -18.32 7.97 -2.14
N ASN A 136 -17.69 6.80 -2.27
CA ASN A 136 -18.20 5.56 -1.70
C ASN A 136 -17.78 5.33 -0.25
N PHE A 137 -16.69 5.95 0.20
CA PHE A 137 -16.12 5.68 1.53
C PHE A 137 -15.95 6.91 2.41
N ASN A 138 -16.31 8.10 1.95
CA ASN A 138 -16.27 9.35 2.72
C ASN A 138 -14.88 9.65 3.32
N ILE A 139 -13.81 9.45 2.54
CA ILE A 139 -12.44 9.65 2.99
C ILE A 139 -11.68 10.60 2.06
N GLU A 140 -10.90 11.49 2.64
CA GLU A 140 -9.89 12.28 1.93
C GLU A 140 -8.56 11.51 1.87
N LEU A 141 -7.87 11.61 0.73
CA LEU A 141 -6.54 11.07 0.50
C LEU A 141 -5.55 12.20 0.29
N ASP A 142 -4.38 12.12 0.93
CA ASP A 142 -3.33 13.15 0.93
C ASP A 142 -2.36 13.02 -0.24
N GLY A 143 -2.44 11.93 -0.98
CA GLY A 143 -1.61 11.66 -2.14
C GLY A 143 -1.66 10.20 -2.55
N TYR A 144 -0.91 9.87 -3.59
CA TYR A 144 -0.82 8.49 -4.07
C TYR A 144 0.61 8.06 -4.39
N VAL A 145 0.81 6.76 -4.43
CA VAL A 145 2.03 6.10 -4.90
C VAL A 145 1.63 4.94 -5.80
N GLU A 146 2.03 4.98 -7.06
CA GLU A 146 1.83 3.90 -8.01
C GLU A 146 3.12 3.08 -8.18
N ILE A 147 2.99 1.76 -8.04
CA ILE A 147 4.11 0.81 -8.02
C ILE A 147 3.87 -0.26 -9.09
N GLY A 148 4.74 -0.30 -10.10
CA GLY A 148 4.76 -1.37 -11.08
C GLY A 148 5.48 -2.62 -10.57
N PHE A 149 5.34 -3.74 -11.28
CA PHE A 149 5.95 -5.04 -10.91
C PHE A 149 7.48 -4.97 -10.78
N GLU A 150 8.14 -4.21 -11.64
CA GLU A 150 9.59 -4.09 -11.61
C GLU A 150 10.07 -3.32 -10.37
N ALA A 151 9.37 -2.22 -10.01
CA ALA A 151 9.61 -1.49 -8.78
C ALA A 151 9.44 -2.40 -7.56
N PHE A 152 8.35 -3.16 -7.52
CA PHE A 152 8.08 -4.10 -6.44
C PHE A 152 9.21 -5.13 -6.28
N GLU A 153 9.67 -5.77 -7.37
CA GLU A 153 10.80 -6.70 -7.32
C GLU A 153 12.08 -6.02 -6.79
N LYS A 154 12.34 -4.78 -7.22
CA LYS A 154 13.50 -4.00 -6.77
C LYS A 154 13.41 -3.64 -5.29
N ILE A 155 12.23 -3.20 -4.81
CA ILE A 155 11.99 -2.90 -3.39
C ILE A 155 12.34 -4.12 -2.54
N VAL A 156 11.75 -5.27 -2.83
CA VAL A 156 11.97 -6.49 -2.07
C VAL A 156 13.44 -6.93 -2.11
N ASN A 157 14.08 -6.88 -3.28
CA ASN A 157 15.49 -7.25 -3.39
C ASN A 157 16.43 -6.29 -2.65
N SER A 158 16.12 -4.99 -2.62
CA SER A 158 16.95 -3.97 -1.99
C SER A 158 16.97 -4.06 -0.47
N VAL A 159 15.90 -4.59 0.14
CA VAL A 159 15.87 -4.89 1.58
C VAL A 159 16.48 -6.26 1.93
N GLY A 160 16.96 -6.99 0.92
CA GLY A 160 17.56 -8.33 1.11
C GLY A 160 16.55 -9.48 1.09
N GLY A 161 15.36 -9.23 0.53
CA GLY A 161 14.25 -10.17 0.52
C GLY A 161 13.32 -10.00 1.72
N VAL A 162 12.19 -10.71 1.69
CA VAL A 162 11.14 -10.67 2.72
C VAL A 162 10.88 -12.06 3.29
N GLU A 163 10.77 -12.15 4.61
CA GLU A 163 10.41 -13.40 5.26
C GLU A 163 8.89 -13.59 5.23
N VAL A 164 8.46 -14.74 4.71
CA VAL A 164 7.07 -15.16 4.70
C VAL A 164 6.98 -16.66 5.01
N GLU A 165 5.81 -17.10 5.45
CA GLU A 165 5.51 -18.50 5.66
C GLU A 165 4.59 -19.01 4.55
N LEU A 166 5.02 -20.03 3.80
CA LEU A 166 4.26 -20.64 2.72
C LEU A 166 3.63 -21.96 3.19
N THR A 167 2.36 -22.13 2.83
CA THR A 167 1.69 -23.42 2.93
C THR A 167 2.19 -24.38 1.84
N GLU A 168 1.87 -25.66 1.97
CA GLU A 168 2.19 -26.67 0.95
C GLU A 168 1.53 -26.32 -0.39
N SER A 169 0.25 -25.92 -0.36
CA SER A 169 -0.49 -25.54 -1.57
C SER A 169 0.13 -24.33 -2.29
N GLU A 170 0.60 -23.33 -1.54
CA GLU A 170 1.27 -22.15 -2.10
C GLU A 170 2.63 -22.49 -2.70
N ALA A 171 3.44 -23.25 -1.98
CA ALA A 171 4.77 -23.66 -2.46
C ALA A 171 4.66 -24.51 -3.73
N ASN A 172 3.75 -25.49 -3.75
CA ASN A 172 3.49 -26.32 -4.94
C ASN A 172 3.01 -25.45 -6.12
N TYR A 173 2.05 -24.56 -5.90
CA TYR A 173 1.54 -23.67 -6.94
C TYR A 173 2.61 -22.78 -7.54
N LEU A 174 3.46 -22.15 -6.71
CA LEU A 174 4.54 -21.29 -7.16
C LEU A 174 5.62 -22.04 -7.94
N ASN A 175 5.91 -23.28 -7.57
CA ASN A 175 6.94 -24.10 -8.24
C ASN A 175 6.46 -24.69 -9.57
N THR A 176 5.15 -24.95 -9.72
CA THR A 176 4.57 -25.63 -10.88
C THR A 176 3.96 -24.69 -11.92
N THR A 177 3.75 -23.42 -11.56
CA THR A 177 3.15 -22.41 -12.45
C THR A 177 4.20 -21.36 -12.88
N ASN A 178 3.75 -20.38 -13.71
CA ASN A 178 4.58 -19.25 -14.16
C ASN A 178 4.42 -17.99 -13.32
N TYR A 179 3.84 -18.07 -12.12
CA TYR A 179 3.69 -16.92 -11.22
C TYR A 179 5.04 -16.37 -10.76
N ILE A 180 6.00 -17.27 -10.46
CA ILE A 180 7.41 -16.91 -10.42
C ILE A 180 7.90 -16.92 -11.88
N SER A 181 8.07 -15.72 -12.48
CA SER A 181 8.35 -15.59 -13.90
C SER A 181 9.72 -16.19 -14.30
N LYS A 182 10.73 -16.03 -13.43
CA LYS A 182 12.08 -16.54 -13.65
C LYS A 182 12.18 -18.00 -13.18
N LYS A 183 12.18 -18.95 -14.11
CA LYS A 183 12.16 -20.40 -13.85
C LYS A 183 13.22 -20.84 -12.82
N LYS A 184 14.40 -20.22 -12.82
CA LYS A 184 15.49 -20.51 -11.86
C LYS A 184 15.14 -20.26 -10.39
N TYR A 185 14.06 -19.50 -10.10
CA TYR A 185 13.58 -19.21 -8.75
C TYR A 185 12.37 -20.06 -8.33
N ARG A 186 11.90 -20.99 -9.17
CA ARG A 186 10.79 -21.91 -8.86
C ARG A 186 11.25 -23.09 -8.02
N HIS A 187 11.74 -22.81 -6.81
CA HIS A 187 12.20 -23.79 -5.85
C HIS A 187 11.93 -23.35 -4.40
N VAL A 188 10.78 -22.68 -4.19
CA VAL A 188 10.34 -22.29 -2.85
C VAL A 188 9.94 -23.52 -2.03
N LYS A 189 10.10 -23.42 -0.71
CA LYS A 189 9.83 -24.51 0.24
C LYS A 189 8.55 -24.21 1.03
N VAL A 190 8.00 -25.21 1.70
CA VAL A 190 6.96 -25.06 2.71
C VAL A 190 7.55 -24.45 3.98
N GLY A 191 6.79 -23.63 4.68
CA GLY A 191 7.19 -22.99 5.93
C GLY A 191 7.86 -21.62 5.74
N LYS A 192 8.49 -21.13 6.80
CA LYS A 192 9.15 -19.82 6.84
C LYS A 192 10.40 -19.80 5.96
N GLN A 193 10.49 -18.79 5.13
CA GLN A 193 11.63 -18.57 4.24
C GLN A 193 11.70 -17.13 3.75
N THR A 194 12.88 -16.73 3.28
CA THR A 194 13.09 -15.43 2.63
C THR A 194 12.83 -15.55 1.13
N LEU A 195 11.88 -14.78 0.62
CA LEU A 195 11.59 -14.65 -0.80
C LEU A 195 12.36 -13.47 -1.40
N ASN A 196 12.95 -13.68 -2.59
CA ASN A 196 13.44 -12.56 -3.41
C ASN A 196 12.27 -11.85 -4.11
N GLY A 197 12.56 -10.71 -4.78
CA GLY A 197 11.52 -9.89 -5.41
C GLY A 197 10.63 -10.65 -6.41
N ASN A 198 11.22 -11.52 -7.24
CA ASN A 198 10.47 -12.28 -8.24
C ASN A 198 9.57 -13.36 -7.60
N GLN A 199 10.06 -13.99 -6.53
CA GLN A 199 9.27 -14.96 -5.75
C GLN A 199 8.16 -14.26 -4.97
N ALA A 200 8.46 -13.12 -4.33
CA ALA A 200 7.47 -12.32 -3.60
C ALA A 200 6.38 -11.77 -4.53
N LEU A 201 6.75 -11.30 -5.74
CA LEU A 201 5.78 -10.89 -6.75
C LEU A 201 4.87 -12.05 -7.16
N GLY A 202 5.42 -13.22 -7.40
CA GLY A 202 4.64 -14.43 -7.68
C GLY A 202 3.67 -14.76 -6.55
N TYR A 203 4.14 -14.70 -5.30
CA TYR A 203 3.36 -14.94 -4.09
C TYR A 203 2.18 -13.96 -3.93
N CYS A 204 2.42 -12.66 -4.13
CA CYS A 204 1.38 -11.62 -4.09
C CYS A 204 0.30 -11.77 -5.17
N ARG A 205 0.55 -12.55 -6.21
CA ARG A 205 -0.36 -12.74 -7.35
C ARG A 205 -1.17 -14.02 -7.28
N ILE A 206 -0.88 -14.93 -6.35
CA ILE A 206 -1.64 -16.18 -6.16
C ILE A 206 -3.11 -15.85 -5.89
N ARG A 207 -4.01 -16.44 -6.71
CA ARG A 207 -5.45 -16.15 -6.67
C ARG A 207 -6.33 -17.37 -6.92
N LYS A 208 -5.77 -18.46 -7.47
CA LYS A 208 -6.52 -19.64 -7.93
C LYS A 208 -5.82 -20.93 -7.49
N GLY A 209 -6.47 -22.05 -7.72
CA GLY A 209 -5.85 -23.37 -7.63
C GLY A 209 -5.96 -24.03 -6.26
N GLY A 210 -6.95 -23.66 -5.45
CA GLY A 210 -7.10 -24.26 -4.11
C GLY A 210 -5.94 -23.95 -3.17
N THR A 211 -5.28 -22.80 -3.40
CA THR A 211 -4.18 -22.32 -2.56
C THR A 211 -4.75 -21.58 -1.35
N PHE A 212 -4.34 -21.99 -0.17
CA PHE A 212 -4.75 -21.40 1.09
C PHE A 212 -3.57 -20.70 1.75
N THR A 213 -3.78 -19.49 2.27
CA THR A 213 -2.80 -18.83 3.15
C THR A 213 -2.65 -19.59 4.47
N VAL A 214 -1.65 -19.27 5.26
CA VAL A 214 -1.48 -19.81 6.63
C VAL A 214 -2.68 -19.50 7.53
N THR A 215 -3.52 -18.53 7.17
CA THR A 215 -4.76 -18.19 7.89
C THR A 215 -6.01 -18.80 7.25
N GLY A 216 -5.85 -19.67 6.24
CA GLY A 216 -6.95 -20.37 5.57
C GLY A 216 -7.69 -19.57 4.51
N LEU A 217 -7.23 -18.34 4.18
CA LEU A 217 -7.84 -17.53 3.12
C LEU A 217 -7.43 -18.01 1.73
N THR A 218 -8.35 -17.96 0.78
CA THR A 218 -8.15 -18.36 -0.61
C THR A 218 -8.60 -17.27 -1.58
N ASP A 219 -8.48 -17.52 -2.87
CA ASP A 219 -8.92 -16.66 -3.97
C ASP A 219 -8.43 -15.21 -3.82
N ASP A 220 -9.28 -14.23 -4.04
CA ASP A 220 -8.92 -12.81 -3.96
C ASP A 220 -8.67 -12.35 -2.52
N TYR A 221 -9.33 -12.96 -1.53
CA TYR A 221 -9.05 -12.70 -0.12
C TYR A 221 -7.66 -13.18 0.29
N GLY A 222 -7.26 -14.36 -0.18
CA GLY A 222 -5.90 -14.87 -0.01
C GLY A 222 -4.87 -13.98 -0.71
N ARG A 223 -5.17 -13.48 -1.92
CA ARG A 223 -4.28 -12.57 -2.65
C ARG A 223 -4.04 -11.27 -1.87
N THR A 224 -5.09 -10.60 -1.44
CA THR A 224 -4.98 -9.34 -0.70
C THR A 224 -4.30 -9.52 0.65
N TRP A 225 -4.50 -10.66 1.30
CA TRP A 225 -3.77 -11.02 2.51
C TRP A 225 -2.26 -11.15 2.25
N ARG A 226 -1.85 -11.88 1.18
CA ARG A 226 -0.44 -12.04 0.80
C ARG A 226 0.22 -10.71 0.47
N GLN A 227 -0.48 -9.80 -0.20
CA GLN A 227 0.01 -8.46 -0.48
C GLN A 227 0.31 -7.68 0.80
N ARG A 228 -0.62 -7.67 1.77
CA ARG A 228 -0.39 -7.04 3.08
C ARG A 228 0.74 -7.70 3.86
N ALA A 229 0.82 -9.02 3.83
CA ALA A 229 1.91 -9.77 4.49
C ALA A 229 3.29 -9.36 3.96
N VAL A 230 3.43 -9.24 2.63
CA VAL A 230 4.70 -8.80 2.01
C VAL A 230 5.00 -7.34 2.33
N ILE A 231 4.03 -6.42 2.28
CA ILE A 231 4.24 -5.02 2.66
C ILE A 231 4.71 -4.92 4.11
N THR A 232 4.06 -5.66 5.01
CA THR A 232 4.47 -5.71 6.43
C THR A 232 5.87 -6.26 6.58
N ALA A 233 6.22 -7.34 5.87
CA ALA A 233 7.56 -7.94 5.92
C ALA A 233 8.64 -6.99 5.34
N VAL A 234 8.33 -6.20 4.31
CA VAL A 234 9.22 -5.13 3.82
C VAL A 234 9.44 -4.08 4.92
N PHE A 235 8.37 -3.60 5.54
CA PHE A 235 8.46 -2.64 6.65
C PHE A 235 9.28 -3.18 7.81
N ASP A 236 9.03 -4.43 8.22
CA ASP A 236 9.78 -5.09 9.29
C ASP A 236 11.27 -5.22 8.95
N ARG A 237 11.57 -5.49 7.68
CA ARG A 237 12.97 -5.57 7.22
C ARG A 237 13.64 -4.20 7.22
N VAL A 238 12.97 -3.17 6.69
CA VAL A 238 13.48 -1.79 6.66
C VAL A 238 13.84 -1.29 8.06
N LYS A 239 13.00 -1.54 9.07
CA LYS A 239 13.25 -1.14 10.47
C LYS A 239 14.58 -1.69 11.02
N THR A 240 15.04 -2.83 10.55
CA THR A 240 16.29 -3.46 11.02
C THR A 240 17.54 -2.94 10.32
N LEU A 241 17.37 -2.15 9.24
CA LEU A 241 18.48 -1.62 8.46
C LEU A 241 19.00 -0.30 9.01
N PRO A 242 20.31 -0.04 8.95
CA PRO A 242 20.84 1.29 9.32
C PRO A 242 20.33 2.35 8.34
N ALA A 243 20.14 3.60 8.84
CA ALA A 243 19.60 4.72 8.06
C ALA A 243 20.35 4.98 6.74
N THR A 244 21.66 4.70 6.69
CA THR A 244 22.46 4.81 5.46
C THR A 244 22.01 3.85 4.35
N LYS A 245 21.44 2.68 4.72
CA LYS A 245 20.89 1.73 3.76
C LYS A 245 19.56 2.20 3.19
N TRP A 246 18.78 2.99 3.91
CA TRP A 246 17.52 3.54 3.41
C TRP A 246 17.74 4.44 2.19
N LEU A 247 18.80 5.25 2.20
CA LEU A 247 19.19 6.08 1.03
C LEU A 247 19.60 5.21 -0.18
N GLU A 248 20.35 4.14 0.07
CA GLU A 248 20.75 3.19 -0.99
C GLU A 248 19.53 2.48 -1.59
N ILE A 249 18.58 2.08 -0.74
CA ILE A 249 17.32 1.46 -1.17
C ILE A 249 16.49 2.44 -1.98
N ALA A 250 16.31 3.66 -1.49
CA ALA A 250 15.57 4.70 -2.18
C ALA A 250 16.16 4.98 -3.58
N ASN A 251 17.48 5.13 -3.69
CA ASN A 251 18.17 5.30 -4.98
C ASN A 251 17.89 4.17 -5.98
N LYS A 252 17.89 2.92 -5.51
CA LYS A 252 17.69 1.75 -6.38
C LYS A 252 16.25 1.54 -6.82
N VAL A 253 15.31 2.00 -6.00
CA VAL A 253 13.87 1.72 -6.17
C VAL A 253 13.17 2.81 -6.95
N LEU A 254 13.56 4.07 -6.69
CA LEU A 254 12.82 5.24 -7.19
C LEU A 254 13.16 5.61 -8.63
N ASP A 255 14.16 5.00 -9.25
CA ASP A 255 14.67 5.34 -10.58
C ASP A 255 13.65 4.99 -11.69
N GLY A 256 12.64 5.86 -11.87
CA GLY A 256 11.67 5.80 -12.96
C GLY A 256 10.62 4.68 -12.90
N TYR A 257 10.48 4.00 -11.75
CA TYR A 257 9.55 2.86 -11.59
C TYR A 257 8.40 3.13 -10.62
N VAL A 258 8.43 4.25 -9.93
CA VAL A 258 7.40 4.71 -9.00
C VAL A 258 6.87 6.03 -9.49
N THR A 259 5.54 6.18 -9.54
CA THR A 259 4.87 7.44 -9.85
C THR A 259 4.13 7.95 -8.61
N THR A 260 4.18 9.25 -8.33
CA THR A 260 3.50 9.86 -7.20
C THR A 260 3.26 11.35 -7.43
N ASP A 261 2.26 11.92 -6.78
CA ASP A 261 2.01 13.36 -6.69
C ASP A 261 2.71 14.02 -5.48
N LEU A 262 3.33 13.23 -4.61
CA LEU A 262 4.01 13.74 -3.42
C LEU A 262 5.31 14.47 -3.78
N SER A 263 5.52 15.67 -3.23
CA SER A 263 6.79 16.37 -3.36
C SER A 263 7.90 15.70 -2.54
N ASN A 264 9.16 16.05 -2.85
CA ASN A 264 10.30 15.55 -2.09
C ASN A 264 10.20 15.93 -0.60
N GLU A 265 9.75 17.15 -0.33
CA GLU A 265 9.57 17.69 1.02
C GLU A 265 8.53 16.86 1.79
N LYS A 266 7.40 16.55 1.16
CA LYS A 266 6.34 15.73 1.78
C LYS A 266 6.79 14.31 2.04
N ILE A 267 7.52 13.69 1.13
CA ILE A 267 8.08 12.33 1.35
C ILE A 267 9.05 12.35 2.55
N LEU A 268 9.92 13.37 2.65
CA LEU A 268 10.85 13.52 3.77
C LEU A 268 10.11 13.76 5.10
N GLU A 269 9.10 14.61 5.10
CA GLU A 269 8.22 14.87 6.24
C GLU A 269 7.59 13.56 6.75
N TYR A 270 6.95 12.80 5.87
CA TYR A 270 6.29 11.54 6.22
C TYR A 270 7.27 10.45 6.73
N ILE A 271 8.47 10.37 6.15
CA ILE A 271 9.52 9.49 6.67
C ILE A 271 9.91 9.90 8.09
N ALA A 272 10.10 11.21 8.34
CA ALA A 272 10.45 11.74 9.66
C ALA A 272 9.33 11.45 10.67
N ASP A 273 8.07 11.57 10.28
CA ASP A 273 6.91 11.30 11.14
C ASP A 273 6.83 9.80 11.51
N VAL A 274 7.03 8.89 10.57
CA VAL A 274 7.10 7.45 10.85
C VAL A 274 8.22 7.13 11.84
N VAL A 275 9.41 7.75 11.66
CA VAL A 275 10.53 7.58 12.59
C VAL A 275 10.19 8.14 13.97
N ARG A 276 9.57 9.32 14.04
CA ARG A 276 9.17 9.98 15.29
C ARG A 276 8.11 9.19 16.05
N MET A 277 7.14 8.60 15.35
CA MET A 277 6.13 7.72 15.96
C MET A 277 6.77 6.51 16.65
N GLY A 278 7.91 6.03 16.17
CA GLY A 278 8.61 4.87 16.74
C GLY A 278 7.78 3.59 16.81
N THR A 279 6.66 3.55 16.05
CA THR A 279 5.78 2.38 16.05
C THR A 279 6.40 1.21 15.33
N THR A 280 6.19 0.03 15.86
CA THR A 280 6.66 -1.24 15.25
C THR A 280 5.52 -2.10 14.72
N LYS A 281 4.27 -1.72 14.99
CA LYS A 281 3.09 -2.50 14.63
C LYS A 281 2.35 -1.85 13.46
N VAL A 282 1.93 -2.68 12.52
CA VAL A 282 1.05 -2.30 11.41
C VAL A 282 -0.30 -2.96 11.61
N TYR A 283 -1.34 -2.16 11.75
CA TYR A 283 -2.72 -2.64 11.86
C TYR A 283 -3.33 -2.76 10.47
N GLN A 284 -4.19 -3.74 10.27
CA GLN A 284 -4.70 -4.06 8.95
C GLN A 284 -6.23 -4.16 8.96
N LEU A 285 -6.85 -3.68 7.89
CA LEU A 285 -8.27 -3.84 7.58
C LEU A 285 -8.43 -4.24 6.11
N GLN A 286 -9.48 -4.96 5.80
CA GLN A 286 -9.91 -5.25 4.44
C GLN A 286 -11.35 -4.77 4.25
N ILE A 287 -11.59 -4.05 3.18
CA ILE A 287 -12.91 -3.66 2.72
C ILE A 287 -13.23 -4.47 1.45
N PRO A 288 -14.40 -5.13 1.38
CA PRO A 288 -15.50 -5.04 2.34
C PRO A 288 -15.24 -5.89 3.60
N VAL A 289 -15.85 -5.49 4.71
CA VAL A 289 -15.77 -6.21 5.98
C VAL A 289 -16.73 -7.39 6.03
N ASN A 290 -16.37 -8.43 6.77
CA ASN A 290 -17.16 -9.65 6.87
C ASN A 290 -18.59 -9.36 7.36
N GLY A 291 -19.57 -9.99 6.71
CA GLY A 291 -20.99 -9.82 7.00
C GLY A 291 -21.66 -8.63 6.31
N TYR A 292 -20.89 -7.78 5.62
CA TYR A 292 -21.38 -6.58 4.96
C TYR A 292 -21.14 -6.58 3.44
N TYR A 293 -21.17 -7.77 2.85
CA TYR A 293 -21.12 -7.95 1.40
C TYR A 293 -21.71 -9.31 1.00
N ARG A 294 -22.00 -9.44 -0.29
CA ARG A 294 -22.39 -10.68 -0.96
C ARG A 294 -21.75 -10.79 -2.35
N ALA A 295 -21.77 -11.95 -2.94
CA ALA A 295 -21.49 -12.08 -4.36
C ALA A 295 -22.64 -11.46 -5.18
N SER A 296 -22.33 -10.90 -6.34
CA SER A 296 -23.36 -10.47 -7.30
C SER A 296 -24.09 -11.70 -7.87
N ALA A 297 -25.39 -11.55 -8.17
CA ALA A 297 -26.13 -12.52 -8.96
C ALA A 297 -25.62 -12.52 -10.41
N SER A 298 -25.87 -13.61 -11.12
CA SER A 298 -25.51 -13.69 -12.54
C SER A 298 -26.27 -12.63 -13.34
N GLY A 299 -25.54 -11.78 -14.06
CA GLY A 299 -26.13 -10.71 -14.88
C GLY A 299 -26.60 -9.47 -14.10
N GLU A 300 -26.38 -9.40 -12.78
CA GLU A 300 -26.76 -8.24 -11.97
C GLU A 300 -26.01 -6.95 -12.37
N TYR A 301 -24.77 -7.09 -12.77
CA TYR A 301 -23.93 -5.99 -13.26
C TYR A 301 -23.25 -6.34 -14.57
N SER A 302 -23.06 -5.36 -15.44
CA SER A 302 -22.35 -5.52 -16.73
C SER A 302 -20.88 -5.94 -16.57
N CYS A 303 -20.29 -5.63 -15.41
CA CYS A 303 -18.91 -6.01 -15.09
C CYS A 303 -18.72 -7.49 -14.71
N GLY A 304 -19.77 -8.30 -14.76
CA GLY A 304 -19.73 -9.74 -14.45
C GLY A 304 -19.61 -10.03 -12.95
N SER A 305 -19.07 -11.20 -12.60
CA SER A 305 -18.91 -11.62 -11.20
C SER A 305 -18.18 -10.59 -10.37
N SER A 306 -18.81 -10.12 -9.30
CA SER A 306 -18.38 -8.99 -8.50
C SER A 306 -18.81 -9.13 -7.03
N ILE A 307 -18.33 -8.22 -6.17
CA ILE A 307 -18.66 -8.14 -4.76
C ILE A 307 -19.59 -6.95 -4.57
N VAL A 308 -20.77 -7.19 -4.00
CA VAL A 308 -21.75 -6.16 -3.70
C VAL A 308 -21.69 -5.85 -2.20
N MET A 309 -21.31 -4.63 -1.86
CA MET A 309 -21.35 -4.15 -0.47
C MET A 309 -22.81 -4.02 -0.01
N THR A 310 -23.08 -4.34 1.25
CA THR A 310 -24.41 -4.28 1.86
C THR A 310 -24.35 -3.66 3.25
N ASP A 311 -25.51 -3.30 3.81
CA ASP A 311 -25.65 -2.85 5.20
C ASP A 311 -25.56 -3.99 6.24
N GLY A 312 -25.41 -5.22 5.80
CA GLY A 312 -25.39 -6.42 6.64
C GLY A 312 -26.78 -6.97 6.99
N VAL A 313 -27.83 -6.29 6.58
CA VAL A 313 -29.25 -6.69 6.82
C VAL A 313 -29.95 -6.97 5.49
N ASN A 314 -29.85 -6.04 4.56
CA ASN A 314 -30.46 -6.13 3.25
C ASN A 314 -29.47 -6.63 2.19
N SER A 315 -29.99 -7.26 1.14
CA SER A 315 -29.16 -7.70 0.00
C SER A 315 -28.94 -6.60 -1.04
N THR A 316 -29.53 -5.43 -0.86
CA THR A 316 -29.34 -4.27 -1.75
C THR A 316 -27.94 -3.71 -1.61
N ARG A 317 -27.42 -3.13 -2.69
CA ARG A 317 -26.11 -2.47 -2.66
C ARG A 317 -26.13 -1.25 -1.75
N ASP A 318 -25.26 -1.26 -0.74
CA ASP A 318 -25.09 -0.18 0.23
C ASP A 318 -23.63 -0.19 0.74
N SER A 319 -22.92 0.90 0.54
CA SER A 319 -21.53 1.07 1.01
C SER A 319 -21.43 1.66 2.42
N SER A 320 -22.53 2.08 3.04
CA SER A 320 -22.53 2.86 4.30
C SER A 320 -21.81 2.16 5.45
N ALA A 321 -22.08 0.88 5.67
CA ALA A 321 -21.44 0.11 6.73
C ALA A 321 -19.93 -0.09 6.49
N ASN A 322 -19.53 -0.28 5.23
CA ASN A 322 -18.14 -0.40 4.84
C ASN A 322 -17.40 0.94 4.93
N ALA A 323 -18.06 2.05 4.57
CA ALA A 323 -17.55 3.41 4.77
C ALA A 323 -17.39 3.73 6.26
N GLU A 324 -18.38 3.39 7.09
CA GLU A 324 -18.28 3.55 8.55
C GLU A 324 -17.10 2.73 9.13
N ALA A 325 -16.94 1.47 8.69
CA ALA A 325 -15.86 0.62 9.15
C ALA A 325 -14.48 1.23 8.78
N LEU A 326 -14.33 1.71 7.54
CA LEU A 326 -13.10 2.35 7.09
C LEU A 326 -12.78 3.59 7.92
N ASN A 327 -13.75 4.51 8.07
CA ASN A 327 -13.57 5.76 8.80
C ASN A 327 -13.24 5.51 10.28
N LYS A 328 -13.96 4.62 10.95
CA LYS A 328 -13.65 4.25 12.35
C LYS A 328 -12.27 3.62 12.48
N PHE A 329 -11.84 2.82 11.52
CA PHE A 329 -10.50 2.25 11.54
C PHE A 329 -9.42 3.31 11.38
N ILE A 330 -9.60 4.21 10.44
CA ILE A 330 -8.60 5.26 10.14
C ILE A 330 -8.55 6.29 11.27
N PHE A 331 -9.70 6.86 11.69
CA PHE A 331 -9.74 8.04 12.55
C PHE A 331 -9.91 7.74 14.04
N ASP A 332 -10.58 6.64 14.41
CA ASP A 332 -10.97 6.38 15.81
C ASP A 332 -10.23 5.20 16.45
N TYR A 333 -9.77 4.22 15.63
CA TYR A 333 -9.14 3.02 16.16
C TYR A 333 -7.74 3.31 16.69
N ASN A 334 -7.53 3.02 18.00
CA ASN A 334 -6.31 3.30 18.73
C ASN A 334 -5.61 2.04 19.29
N GLY A 335 -5.98 0.86 18.80
CA GLY A 335 -5.37 -0.41 19.19
C GLY A 335 -5.70 -0.92 20.60
N LYS A 336 -6.48 -0.18 21.42
CA LYS A 336 -6.76 -0.53 22.82
C LYS A 336 -7.98 -1.45 23.01
N LYS A 337 -8.87 -1.50 22.03
CA LYS A 337 -10.10 -2.32 22.05
C LYS A 337 -10.19 -3.16 20.80
N ALA A 338 -10.86 -4.30 20.87
CA ALA A 338 -11.20 -5.07 19.67
C ALA A 338 -12.03 -4.21 18.72
N PHE A 339 -11.67 -4.23 17.45
CA PHE A 339 -12.39 -3.50 16.43
C PHE A 339 -13.66 -4.26 16.05
N LYS A 340 -14.83 -3.59 16.06
CA LYS A 340 -16.15 -4.20 15.81
C LYS A 340 -16.21 -5.01 14.51
N TYR A 341 -15.51 -4.54 13.48
CA TYR A 341 -15.55 -5.14 12.15
C TYR A 341 -14.42 -6.15 11.90
N GLY A 342 -13.64 -6.50 12.94
CA GLY A 342 -12.47 -7.37 12.84
C GLY A 342 -11.25 -6.63 12.32
N THR A 343 -10.13 -6.72 13.02
CA THR A 343 -8.82 -6.28 12.55
C THR A 343 -7.95 -7.50 12.36
N PHE A 344 -7.18 -7.50 11.28
CA PHE A 344 -6.05 -8.39 11.18
C PHE A 344 -4.87 -7.65 11.82
N THR A 345 -4.49 -8.05 13.03
CA THR A 345 -3.21 -7.59 13.59
C THR A 345 -2.09 -8.04 12.67
N ALA A 346 -1.09 -7.19 12.51
CA ALA A 346 0.15 -7.59 11.85
C ALA A 346 0.64 -8.90 12.49
N GLN A 347 0.99 -9.86 11.66
CA GLN A 347 1.58 -11.11 12.13
C GLN A 347 2.82 -10.76 12.96
N GLN A 348 2.88 -11.34 14.15
CA GLN A 348 4.11 -11.42 14.94
C GLN A 348 5.05 -12.41 14.31
#